data_2dbc625c554282b77f4215c6958628bd
#
_entry.id   2dbc625c554282b77f4215c6958628bd
#
_cell.length_a   1.000
_cell.length_b   1.000
_cell.length_c   1.000
_cell.angle_alpha   90.00
_cell.angle_beta   90.00
_cell.angle_gamma   90.00
#
_symmetry.space_group_name_H-M   'P 1'
#
loop_
_entity.id
_entity.type
_entity.pdbx_description
1 polymer ?
#
loop_
_entity_poly.entity_id
_entity_poly.type
_entity_poly.pdbx_seq_one_letter_code
_entity_poly.pdbx_strand_id
1 'polypeptide(L)'
;AATAVLHQLADCEIAAMCGVEDWHSIIEFLMMGATAVEMGSAIMLRGYGHITETLRKLEDWLRENGYSSLDELRGNALSSLTAFEELPERLLRVKMAAPCDGTCPDGCRARCVGACLYDAISQGTEGITVDAAACSGCGLCVSLCPKKLFIMK
;
A
#
# COMPACT_ATOMS: atom_id res chain seq x y z
N ALA A 1 -9.28 -4.04 -6.18
CA ALA A 1 -9.07 -4.91 -7.35
C ALA A 1 -10.39 -5.54 -7.82
N ALA A 2 -11.11 -6.33 -6.99
CA ALA A 2 -12.32 -7.05 -7.41
C ALA A 2 -13.40 -6.14 -8.03
N THR A 3 -13.68 -4.98 -7.43
CA THR A 3 -14.65 -4.00 -7.93
C THR A 3 -14.33 -3.56 -9.35
N ALA A 4 -13.08 -3.25 -9.64
CA ALA A 4 -12.66 -2.82 -10.97
C ALA A 4 -12.79 -3.93 -12.02
N VAL A 5 -12.41 -5.16 -11.67
CA VAL A 5 -12.56 -6.33 -12.54
C VAL A 5 -14.04 -6.59 -12.84
N LEU A 6 -14.90 -6.55 -11.83
CA LEU A 6 -16.34 -6.73 -12.00
C LEU A 6 -16.93 -5.63 -12.88
N HIS A 7 -16.54 -4.37 -12.68
CA HIS A 7 -17.00 -3.26 -13.51
C HIS A 7 -16.62 -3.43 -15.00
N GLN A 8 -15.45 -4.00 -15.27
CA GLN A 8 -15.00 -4.25 -16.65
C GLN A 8 -15.69 -5.46 -17.33
N LEU A 9 -16.09 -6.46 -16.52
CA LEU A 9 -16.58 -7.73 -17.04
C LEU A 9 -18.10 -7.88 -16.96
N ALA A 10 -18.78 -7.13 -16.11
CA ALA A 10 -20.21 -7.27 -15.85
C ALA A 10 -20.95 -5.97 -16.21
N ASP A 11 -22.02 -6.09 -16.98
CA ASP A 11 -22.94 -4.98 -17.28
C ASP A 11 -24.02 -4.91 -16.18
N CYS A 12 -23.59 -4.53 -14.96
CA CYS A 12 -24.48 -4.37 -13.82
C CYS A 12 -23.96 -3.32 -12.84
N GLU A 13 -24.85 -2.80 -12.01
CA GLU A 13 -24.49 -1.95 -10.89
C GLU A 13 -23.75 -2.74 -9.80
N ILE A 14 -22.74 -2.12 -9.20
CA ILE A 14 -21.87 -2.76 -8.20
C ILE A 14 -22.01 -2.04 -6.87
N ALA A 15 -22.50 -2.74 -5.85
CA ALA A 15 -22.40 -2.30 -4.48
C ALA A 15 -21.12 -2.87 -3.85
N ALA A 16 -20.18 -2.01 -3.50
CA ALA A 16 -18.93 -2.41 -2.87
C ALA A 16 -19.04 -2.38 -1.35
N MET A 17 -18.54 -3.43 -0.71
CA MET A 17 -18.54 -3.58 0.74
C MET A 17 -17.23 -4.21 1.22
N CYS A 18 -17.03 -4.27 2.54
CA CYS A 18 -15.84 -4.73 3.22
C CYS A 18 -14.66 -3.74 3.13
N GLY A 19 -14.07 -3.47 4.28
CA GLY A 19 -12.94 -2.54 4.40
C GLY A 19 -13.30 -1.06 4.23
N VAL A 20 -14.59 -0.71 4.22
CA VAL A 20 -15.02 0.69 4.17
C VAL A 20 -14.96 1.28 5.57
N GLU A 21 -13.93 2.07 5.83
CA GLU A 21 -13.69 2.65 7.15
C GLU A 21 -14.08 4.12 7.25
N ASP A 22 -13.90 4.87 6.17
CA ASP A 22 -14.13 6.32 6.12
C ASP A 22 -14.36 6.81 4.68
N TRP A 23 -14.36 8.12 4.50
CA TRP A 23 -14.59 8.78 3.21
C TRP A 23 -13.52 8.47 2.15
N HIS A 24 -12.27 8.17 2.52
CA HIS A 24 -11.23 7.77 1.58
C HIS A 24 -11.59 6.44 0.93
N SER A 25 -11.98 5.46 1.76
CA SER A 25 -12.41 4.14 1.26
C SER A 25 -13.60 4.26 0.30
N ILE A 26 -14.53 5.19 0.57
CA ILE A 26 -15.66 5.45 -0.32
C ILE A 26 -15.19 5.96 -1.68
N ILE A 27 -14.28 6.94 -1.69
CA ILE A 27 -13.69 7.49 -2.92
C ILE A 27 -12.98 6.39 -3.72
N GLU A 28 -12.15 5.58 -3.06
CA GLU A 28 -11.41 4.49 -3.71
C GLU A 28 -12.35 3.51 -4.42
N PHE A 29 -13.44 3.09 -3.76
CA PHE A 29 -14.41 2.19 -4.38
C PHE A 29 -15.16 2.83 -5.55
N LEU A 30 -15.57 4.10 -5.42
CA LEU A 30 -16.23 4.83 -6.51
C LEU A 30 -15.30 5.01 -7.70
N MET A 31 -14.04 5.40 -7.49
CA MET A 31 -13.06 5.52 -8.56
C MET A 31 -12.77 4.18 -9.26
N MET A 32 -12.96 3.06 -8.56
CA MET A 32 -12.86 1.70 -9.12
C MET A 32 -14.17 1.21 -9.78
N GLY A 33 -15.18 2.07 -9.93
CA GLY A 33 -16.41 1.79 -10.68
C GLY A 33 -17.58 1.28 -9.83
N ALA A 34 -17.50 1.34 -8.50
CA ALA A 34 -18.66 1.03 -7.67
C ALA A 34 -19.77 2.06 -7.88
N THR A 35 -21.03 1.59 -7.93
CA THR A 35 -22.23 2.42 -8.00
C THR A 35 -22.70 2.85 -6.61
N ALA A 36 -22.54 1.96 -5.64
CA ALA A 36 -22.84 2.19 -4.23
C ALA A 36 -21.71 1.64 -3.35
N VAL A 37 -21.58 2.21 -2.14
CA VAL A 37 -20.58 1.75 -1.15
C VAL A 37 -21.27 1.54 0.18
N GLU A 38 -21.10 0.36 0.77
CA GLU A 38 -21.73 -0.03 2.03
C GLU A 38 -20.72 -0.04 3.17
N MET A 39 -21.06 0.65 4.27
CA MET A 39 -20.25 0.71 5.48
C MET A 39 -20.96 -0.05 6.62
N GLY A 40 -20.30 -1.03 7.20
CA GLY A 40 -20.84 -1.85 8.28
C GLY A 40 -20.06 -1.73 9.58
N SER A 41 -18.95 -2.44 9.69
CA SER A 41 -18.15 -2.55 10.93
C SER A 41 -17.64 -1.21 11.47
N ALA A 42 -17.32 -0.26 10.62
CA ALA A 42 -16.88 1.06 11.04
C ALA A 42 -17.99 1.79 11.85
N ILE A 43 -19.24 1.66 11.45
CA ILE A 43 -20.40 2.23 12.15
C ILE A 43 -20.60 1.52 13.50
N MET A 44 -20.48 0.21 13.54
CA MET A 44 -20.59 -0.58 14.77
C MET A 44 -19.54 -0.20 15.80
N LEU A 45 -18.32 0.08 15.36
CA LEU A 45 -17.19 0.42 16.23
C LEU A 45 -17.17 1.89 16.64
N ARG A 46 -17.58 2.81 15.78
CA ARG A 46 -17.45 4.27 15.97
C ARG A 46 -18.78 4.97 16.23
N GLY A 47 -19.89 4.25 16.12
CA GLY A 47 -21.25 4.77 16.31
C GLY A 47 -21.81 5.53 15.08
N TYR A 48 -23.10 5.84 15.14
CA TYR A 48 -23.85 6.47 14.01
C TYR A 48 -23.33 7.85 13.62
N GLY A 49 -22.75 8.61 14.57
CA GLY A 49 -22.16 9.92 14.27
C GLY A 49 -21.04 9.86 13.22
N HIS A 50 -20.39 8.69 13.09
CA HIS A 50 -19.35 8.45 12.09
C HIS A 50 -19.88 8.57 10.64
N ILE A 51 -21.16 8.25 10.42
CA ILE A 51 -21.79 8.41 9.10
C ILE A 51 -21.82 9.89 8.71
N THR A 52 -22.31 10.74 9.59
CA THR A 52 -22.41 12.18 9.34
C THR A 52 -21.03 12.80 9.09
N GLU A 53 -20.04 12.43 9.90
CA GLU A 53 -18.68 12.91 9.75
C GLU A 53 -18.06 12.47 8.41
N THR A 54 -18.24 11.20 8.05
CA THR A 54 -17.74 10.63 6.78
C THR A 54 -18.36 11.35 5.58
N LEU A 55 -19.67 11.55 5.57
CA LEU A 55 -20.37 12.25 4.47
C LEU A 55 -19.91 13.71 4.35
N ARG A 56 -19.78 14.41 5.46
CA ARG A 56 -19.30 15.80 5.45
C ARG A 56 -17.88 15.90 4.86
N LYS A 57 -16.98 15.02 5.28
CA LYS A 57 -15.61 15.00 4.75
C LYS A 57 -15.55 14.61 3.28
N LEU A 58 -16.42 13.70 2.84
CA LEU A 58 -16.57 13.34 1.44
C LEU A 58 -17.01 14.54 0.59
N GLU A 59 -18.03 15.28 1.06
CA GLU A 59 -18.52 16.50 0.39
C GLU A 59 -17.44 17.58 0.33
N ASP A 60 -16.70 17.80 1.42
CA ASP A 60 -15.61 18.76 1.46
C ASP A 60 -14.52 18.39 0.45
N TRP A 61 -14.11 17.11 0.39
CA TRP A 61 -13.12 16.62 -0.55
C TRP A 61 -13.58 16.75 -2.02
N LEU A 62 -14.83 16.41 -2.32
CA LEU A 62 -15.39 16.58 -3.68
C LEU A 62 -15.33 18.04 -4.13
N ARG A 63 -15.71 18.96 -3.24
CA ARG A 63 -15.67 20.40 -3.50
C ARG A 63 -14.24 20.91 -3.73
N GLU A 64 -13.29 20.48 -2.90
CA GLU A 64 -11.87 20.87 -3.01
C GLU A 64 -11.21 20.35 -4.29
N ASN A 65 -11.67 19.20 -4.80
CA ASN A 65 -11.16 18.59 -6.03
C ASN A 65 -11.99 18.91 -7.29
N GLY A 66 -13.01 19.78 -7.17
CA GLY A 66 -13.78 20.29 -8.31
C GLY A 66 -14.84 19.32 -8.85
N TYR A 67 -15.21 18.29 -8.11
CA TYR A 67 -16.29 17.37 -8.48
C TYR A 67 -17.65 17.96 -8.07
N SER A 68 -18.61 17.95 -8.99
CA SER A 68 -19.99 18.37 -8.73
C SER A 68 -20.92 17.20 -8.41
N SER A 69 -20.54 15.98 -8.72
CA SER A 69 -21.31 14.78 -8.40
C SER A 69 -20.41 13.55 -8.19
N LEU A 70 -20.94 12.52 -7.57
CA LEU A 70 -20.27 11.22 -7.44
C LEU A 70 -20.15 10.51 -8.80
N ASP A 71 -21.04 10.80 -9.75
CA ASP A 71 -20.98 10.21 -11.08
C ASP A 71 -19.75 10.63 -11.87
N GLU A 72 -19.26 11.85 -11.66
CA GLU A 72 -18.02 12.33 -12.26
C GLU A 72 -16.78 11.62 -11.69
N LEU A 73 -16.87 11.14 -10.47
CA LEU A 73 -15.78 10.40 -9.81
C LEU A 73 -15.75 8.92 -10.22
N ARG A 74 -16.95 8.37 -10.55
CA ARG A 74 -17.09 6.93 -10.78
C ARG A 74 -16.22 6.45 -11.94
N GLY A 75 -15.39 5.46 -11.65
CA GLY A 75 -14.55 4.81 -12.65
C GLY A 75 -13.32 5.60 -13.09
N ASN A 76 -13.03 6.78 -12.51
CA ASN A 76 -11.92 7.63 -12.94
C ASN A 76 -10.54 6.95 -12.85
N ALA A 77 -10.36 5.96 -11.96
CA ALA A 77 -9.11 5.23 -11.85
C ALA A 77 -9.00 4.03 -12.80
N LEU A 78 -10.09 3.64 -13.48
CA LEU A 78 -10.11 2.44 -14.32
C LEU A 78 -9.12 2.52 -15.51
N SER A 79 -8.97 3.71 -16.10
CA SER A 79 -8.02 3.94 -17.19
C SER A 79 -6.55 3.83 -16.78
N SER A 80 -6.27 3.92 -15.48
CA SER A 80 -4.92 3.80 -14.91
C SER A 80 -4.59 2.37 -14.47
N LEU A 81 -5.54 1.45 -14.59
CA LEU A 81 -5.31 0.05 -14.27
C LEU A 81 -4.49 -0.62 -15.37
N THR A 82 -3.48 -1.32 -14.95
CA THR A 82 -2.58 -2.07 -15.83
C THR A 82 -2.61 -3.54 -15.41
N ALA A 83 -2.62 -4.44 -16.38
CA ALA A 83 -2.49 -5.87 -16.11
C ALA A 83 -1.16 -6.14 -15.40
N PHE A 84 -1.13 -7.18 -14.56
CA PHE A 84 0.07 -7.49 -13.77
C PHE A 84 1.29 -7.74 -14.67
N GLU A 85 1.07 -8.38 -15.80
CA GLU A 85 2.08 -8.71 -16.81
C GLU A 85 2.65 -7.47 -17.52
N GLU A 86 1.90 -6.38 -17.52
CA GLU A 86 2.28 -5.10 -18.16
C GLU A 86 2.94 -4.12 -17.18
N LEU A 87 2.97 -4.47 -15.89
CA LEU A 87 3.62 -3.63 -14.90
C LEU A 87 5.12 -3.56 -15.20
N PRO A 88 5.70 -2.35 -15.28
CA PRO A 88 7.14 -2.23 -15.42
C PRO A 88 7.82 -2.88 -14.22
N GLU A 89 8.81 -3.73 -14.46
CA GLU A 89 9.66 -4.28 -13.41
C GLU A 89 10.38 -3.15 -12.66
N ARG A 90 9.71 -2.56 -11.71
CA ARG A 90 10.33 -1.66 -10.72
C ARG A 90 10.87 -2.52 -9.59
N LEU A 91 12.03 -3.06 -9.80
CA LEU A 91 12.75 -3.78 -8.75
C LEU A 91 13.20 -2.78 -7.69
N LEU A 92 12.35 -2.58 -6.68
CA LEU A 92 12.78 -1.92 -5.45
C LEU A 92 13.91 -2.77 -4.86
N ARG A 93 15.04 -2.17 -4.60
CA ARG A 93 16.19 -2.84 -3.99
C ARG A 93 16.58 -2.16 -2.71
N VAL A 94 17.13 -2.95 -1.80
CA VAL A 94 17.64 -2.41 -0.55
C VAL A 94 19.02 -1.82 -0.79
N LYS A 95 19.25 -0.64 -0.21
CA LYS A 95 20.59 -0.02 -0.12
C LYS A 95 20.91 0.30 1.33
N MET A 96 22.20 0.33 1.63
CA MET A 96 22.69 0.83 2.90
C MET A 96 22.56 2.36 2.93
N ALA A 97 21.91 2.90 3.95
CA ALA A 97 21.85 4.35 4.21
C ALA A 97 23.16 4.86 4.86
N ALA A 98 23.80 3.99 5.64
CA ALA A 98 25.10 4.22 6.26
C ALA A 98 25.84 2.89 6.44
N PRO A 99 27.17 2.89 6.53
CA PRO A 99 27.95 1.69 6.80
C PRO A 99 27.54 1.02 8.12
N CYS A 100 27.55 -0.30 8.14
CA CYS A 100 27.33 -1.10 9.33
C CYS A 100 28.55 -2.00 9.55
N ASP A 101 29.25 -1.78 10.62
CA ASP A 101 30.43 -2.57 11.04
C ASP A 101 30.09 -3.98 11.53
N GLY A 102 28.81 -4.37 11.47
CA GLY A 102 28.32 -5.65 12.00
C GLY A 102 28.13 -5.65 13.51
N THR A 103 28.53 -4.59 14.24
CA THR A 103 28.25 -4.44 15.66
C THR A 103 26.83 -3.90 15.84
N CYS A 104 25.92 -4.78 16.20
CA CYS A 104 24.53 -4.40 16.43
C CYS A 104 24.24 -4.32 17.94
N PRO A 105 23.29 -3.46 18.36
CA PRO A 105 22.85 -3.46 19.74
C PRO A 105 22.39 -4.85 20.19
N ASP A 106 22.33 -5.08 21.50
CA ASP A 106 22.02 -6.35 22.11
C ASP A 106 20.91 -7.11 21.40
N GLY A 107 21.21 -8.34 20.99
CA GLY A 107 20.28 -9.26 20.34
C GLY A 107 20.13 -9.14 18.82
N CYS A 108 20.75 -8.19 18.14
CA CYS A 108 20.66 -8.12 16.68
C CYS A 108 21.51 -9.21 16.00
N ARG A 109 22.77 -9.42 16.42
CA ARG A 109 23.70 -10.43 15.89
C ARG A 109 23.61 -10.59 14.37
N ALA A 110 23.60 -9.47 13.61
CA ALA A 110 23.43 -9.46 12.16
C ALA A 110 22.19 -10.25 11.65
N ARG A 111 21.08 -10.16 12.36
CA ARG A 111 19.81 -10.84 11.96
C ARG A 111 19.42 -10.58 10.51
N CYS A 112 19.77 -9.43 9.96
CA CYS A 112 19.53 -9.10 8.56
C CYS A 112 20.22 -10.08 7.59
N VAL A 113 21.37 -10.63 7.94
CA VAL A 113 22.07 -11.65 7.14
C VAL A 113 21.30 -12.95 7.16
N GLY A 114 21.03 -13.50 8.36
CA GLY A 114 20.31 -14.76 8.50
C GLY A 114 18.85 -14.72 8.07
N ALA A 115 18.23 -13.54 7.96
CA ALA A 115 16.86 -13.37 7.51
C ALA A 115 16.74 -13.19 5.98
N CYS A 116 17.83 -12.99 5.27
CA CYS A 116 17.80 -12.79 3.83
C CYS A 116 17.66 -14.14 3.11
N LEU A 117 16.47 -14.43 2.59
CA LEU A 117 16.18 -15.69 1.87
C LEU A 117 16.91 -15.79 0.50
N TYR A 118 17.48 -14.68 0.04
CA TYR A 118 18.16 -14.59 -1.25
C TYR A 118 19.67 -14.42 -1.10
N ASP A 119 20.21 -14.59 0.10
CA ASP A 119 21.64 -14.42 0.43
C ASP A 119 22.23 -13.08 -0.05
N ALA A 120 21.36 -12.09 -0.28
CA ALA A 120 21.74 -10.77 -0.75
C ALA A 120 22.46 -9.90 0.30
N ILE A 121 22.49 -10.34 1.56
CA ILE A 121 23.17 -9.62 2.66
C ILE A 121 24.24 -10.52 3.24
N SER A 122 25.45 -10.02 3.27
CA SER A 122 26.59 -10.74 3.84
C SER A 122 27.34 -9.88 4.87
N GLN A 123 28.01 -10.56 5.80
CA GLN A 123 28.91 -9.92 6.76
C GLN A 123 30.34 -10.29 6.44
N GLY A 124 31.12 -9.30 6.04
CA GLY A 124 32.55 -9.42 5.79
C GLY A 124 33.39 -8.74 6.89
N THR A 125 34.69 -8.65 6.65
CA THR A 125 35.69 -8.00 7.53
C THR A 125 35.42 -6.49 7.68
N GLU A 126 34.83 -5.86 6.68
CA GLU A 126 34.52 -4.43 6.66
C GLU A 126 33.07 -4.13 7.10
N GLY A 127 32.30 -5.17 7.51
CA GLY A 127 30.92 -5.03 7.98
C GLY A 127 29.89 -5.68 7.07
N ILE A 128 28.67 -5.14 7.10
CA ILE A 128 27.53 -5.66 6.33
C ILE A 128 27.51 -5.07 4.92
N THR A 129 27.35 -5.93 3.94
CA THR A 129 27.20 -5.54 2.51
C THR A 129 25.89 -6.06 1.93
N VAL A 130 25.41 -5.41 0.88
CA VAL A 130 24.19 -5.79 0.15
C VAL A 130 24.54 -6.00 -1.32
N ASP A 131 24.27 -7.20 -1.80
CA ASP A 131 24.28 -7.49 -3.25
C ASP A 131 22.94 -7.08 -3.85
N ALA A 132 22.97 -6.01 -4.64
CA ALA A 132 21.78 -5.51 -5.30
C ALA A 132 21.25 -6.46 -6.40
N ALA A 133 22.10 -7.31 -6.98
CA ALA A 133 21.68 -8.25 -8.02
C ALA A 133 20.89 -9.42 -7.42
N ALA A 134 21.28 -9.90 -6.25
CA ALA A 134 20.57 -10.96 -5.53
C ALA A 134 19.34 -10.46 -4.76
N CYS A 135 19.24 -9.14 -4.50
CA CYS A 135 18.16 -8.57 -3.68
C CYS A 135 16.80 -8.62 -4.39
N SER A 136 15.80 -9.29 -3.81
CA SER A 136 14.42 -9.32 -4.31
C SER A 136 13.57 -8.11 -3.93
N GLY A 137 14.07 -7.20 -3.07
CA GLY A 137 13.30 -6.04 -2.62
C GLY A 137 12.21 -6.33 -1.57
N CYS A 138 12.25 -7.47 -0.87
CA CYS A 138 11.22 -7.84 0.10
C CYS A 138 11.12 -6.93 1.35
N GLY A 139 12.14 -6.10 1.63
CA GLY A 139 12.14 -5.14 2.73
C GLY A 139 12.34 -5.71 4.14
N LEU A 140 12.49 -7.02 4.30
CA LEU A 140 12.61 -7.66 5.62
C LEU A 140 13.78 -7.11 6.44
N CYS A 141 14.95 -6.89 5.82
CA CYS A 141 16.12 -6.31 6.48
C CYS A 141 15.88 -4.87 6.96
N VAL A 142 15.06 -4.09 6.24
CA VAL A 142 14.68 -2.73 6.67
C VAL A 142 13.89 -2.78 7.96
N SER A 143 12.94 -3.70 8.07
CA SER A 143 12.11 -3.89 9.28
C SER A 143 12.90 -4.44 10.46
N LEU A 144 13.86 -5.32 10.20
CA LEU A 144 14.66 -5.97 11.25
C LEU A 144 15.80 -5.11 11.81
N CYS A 145 16.25 -4.09 11.07
CA CYS A 145 17.40 -3.29 11.48
C CYS A 145 17.04 -2.26 12.57
N PRO A 146 17.49 -2.43 13.82
CA PRO A 146 17.18 -1.49 14.89
C PRO A 146 17.84 -0.12 14.70
N LYS A 147 18.95 -0.06 13.95
CA LYS A 147 19.63 1.18 13.58
C LYS A 147 19.08 1.84 12.32
N LYS A 148 18.05 1.23 11.67
CA LYS A 148 17.42 1.71 10.40
C LYS A 148 18.44 2.04 9.30
N LEU A 149 19.47 1.21 9.15
CA LEU A 149 20.56 1.43 8.19
C LEU A 149 20.23 1.01 6.77
N PHE A 150 19.10 0.33 6.55
CA PHE A 150 18.63 -0.09 5.23
C PHE A 150 17.50 0.81 4.75
N ILE A 151 17.52 1.19 3.48
CA ILE A 151 16.46 1.93 2.80
C ILE A 151 16.06 1.22 1.52
N MET A 152 14.79 1.33 1.14
CA MET A 152 14.30 0.87 -0.16
C MET A 152 14.47 1.98 -1.20
N LYS A 153 15.03 1.64 -2.34
CA LYS A 153 15.17 2.55 -3.50
C LYS A 153 14.90 1.81 -4.80
#